data_7303da61f34a90a169a190a808494e14
#
_entry.id   7303da61f34a90a169a190a808494e14
#
_cell.length_a   1.000
_cell.length_b   1.000
_cell.length_c   1.000
_cell.angle_alpha   90.00
_cell.angle_beta   90.00
_cell.angle_gamma   90.00
#
_symmetry.space_group_name_H-M   'P 1'
#
loop_
_entity.id
_entity.type
_entity.pdbx_description
1 polymer ?
#
loop_
_entity_poly.entity_id
_entity_poly.type
_entity_poly.pdbx_seq_one_letter_code
_entity_poly.pdbx_strand_id
1 'polypeptide(L)'
;DQTALDARIDQAVDEVVALQVENGVDVVSDGEVGKMSYHIYAKHRLSGLGNADGKGVLGRKTPKDIQEFPEMELERAGGGGTDLLQAVVCEGPVAHADRGPVDQDIARLNGALERALAHDVFMNSVSPGCLMTYVPNQYYEEEDKQYPD
;
A
#
# COMPACT_ATOMS: atom_id res chain seq x y z
N ASP A 1 12.96 0.62 -16.97
CA ASP A 1 12.48 -0.57 -17.65
C ASP A 1 11.73 -1.45 -16.64
N GLN A 2 10.44 -1.74 -16.93
CA GLN A 2 9.56 -2.51 -16.04
C GLN A 2 10.10 -3.93 -15.79
N THR A 3 10.63 -4.59 -16.82
CA THR A 3 11.21 -5.93 -16.70
C THR A 3 12.37 -5.97 -15.71
N ALA A 4 13.23 -4.96 -15.72
CA ALA A 4 14.34 -4.88 -14.77
C ALA A 4 13.87 -4.62 -13.35
N LEU A 5 12.79 -3.82 -13.18
CA LEU A 5 12.16 -3.60 -11.88
C LEU A 5 11.54 -4.89 -11.35
N ASP A 6 10.77 -5.61 -12.17
CA ASP A 6 10.15 -6.87 -11.79
C ASP A 6 11.19 -7.90 -11.35
N ALA A 7 12.28 -8.06 -12.12
CA ALA A 7 13.37 -8.94 -11.75
C ALA A 7 14.05 -8.53 -10.43
N ARG A 8 14.17 -7.23 -10.14
CA ARG A 8 14.72 -6.77 -8.86
C ARG A 8 13.77 -7.00 -7.70
N ILE A 9 12.45 -6.88 -7.93
CA ILE A 9 11.43 -7.21 -6.93
C ILE A 9 11.47 -8.71 -6.62
N ASP A 10 11.54 -9.57 -7.65
CA ASP A 10 11.64 -11.02 -7.47
C ASP A 10 12.86 -11.38 -6.59
N GLN A 11 14.01 -10.81 -6.90
CA GLN A 11 15.22 -10.99 -6.11
C GLN A 11 15.08 -10.46 -4.68
N ALA A 12 14.43 -9.30 -4.48
CA ALA A 12 14.26 -8.70 -3.17
C ALA A 12 13.32 -9.53 -2.27
N VAL A 13 12.28 -10.14 -2.85
CA VAL A 13 11.40 -11.07 -2.12
C VAL A 13 12.19 -12.31 -1.70
N ASP A 14 13.01 -12.88 -2.57
CA ASP A 14 13.88 -14.01 -2.23
C ASP A 14 14.84 -13.67 -1.10
N GLU A 15 15.51 -12.53 -1.19
CA GLU A 15 16.47 -12.05 -0.19
C GLU A 15 15.80 -11.86 1.19
N VAL A 16 14.63 -11.22 1.24
CA VAL A 16 13.94 -10.95 2.52
C VAL A 16 13.35 -12.20 3.14
N VAL A 17 12.84 -13.13 2.33
CA VAL A 17 12.33 -14.42 2.83
C VAL A 17 13.48 -15.27 3.38
N ALA A 18 14.59 -15.38 2.65
CA ALA A 18 15.77 -16.10 3.13
C ALA A 18 16.30 -15.50 4.45
N LEU A 19 16.38 -14.17 4.53
CA LEU A 19 16.83 -13.48 5.74
C LEU A 19 15.92 -13.77 6.96
N GLN A 20 14.60 -13.83 6.75
CA GLN A 20 13.65 -14.19 7.81
C GLN A 20 13.90 -15.61 8.32
N VAL A 21 14.05 -16.59 7.41
CA VAL A 21 14.34 -17.98 7.75
C VAL A 21 15.68 -18.13 8.49
N GLU A 22 16.73 -17.47 7.99
CA GLU A 22 18.06 -17.46 8.63
C GLU A 22 18.03 -16.90 10.05
N ASN A 23 17.10 -16.00 10.34
CA ASN A 23 16.91 -15.43 11.69
C ASN A 23 15.86 -16.19 12.53
N GLY A 24 15.42 -17.36 12.10
CA GLY A 24 14.54 -18.24 12.86
C GLY A 24 13.06 -17.84 12.83
N VAL A 25 12.61 -17.14 11.79
CA VAL A 25 11.20 -16.84 11.58
C VAL A 25 10.54 -18.02 10.85
N ASP A 26 9.55 -18.65 11.48
CA ASP A 26 8.87 -19.83 10.94
C ASP A 26 7.82 -19.48 9.87
N VAL A 27 7.08 -18.39 10.07
CA VAL A 27 6.05 -17.90 9.14
C VAL A 27 6.52 -16.58 8.55
N VAL A 28 6.88 -16.60 7.28
CA VAL A 28 7.55 -15.47 6.60
C VAL A 28 6.56 -14.63 5.78
N SER A 29 7.00 -13.46 5.34
CA SER A 29 6.25 -12.59 4.44
C SER A 29 7.14 -12.04 3.33
N ASP A 30 6.53 -11.40 2.31
CA ASP A 30 7.24 -10.70 1.24
C ASP A 30 7.95 -9.42 1.70
N GLY A 31 7.85 -9.06 2.99
CA GLY A 31 8.41 -7.82 3.55
C GLY A 31 7.86 -6.55 2.90
N GLU A 32 6.82 -6.68 2.06
CA GLU A 32 6.23 -5.59 1.27
C GLU A 32 7.23 -4.86 0.36
N VAL A 33 8.36 -5.52 0.02
CA VAL A 33 9.47 -4.92 -0.74
C VAL A 33 9.06 -4.49 -2.16
N GLY A 34 8.00 -5.06 -2.72
CA GLY A 34 7.42 -4.68 -4.00
C GLY A 34 6.29 -3.64 -3.91
N LYS A 35 5.94 -3.19 -2.70
CA LYS A 35 4.77 -2.32 -2.47
C LYS A 35 5.22 -0.93 -2.02
N MET A 36 4.96 0.08 -2.83
CA MET A 36 5.37 1.46 -2.53
C MET A 36 4.65 2.03 -1.29
N SER A 37 3.34 1.80 -1.18
CA SER A 37 2.52 2.12 0.00
C SER A 37 1.14 1.48 -0.15
N TYR A 38 0.37 1.38 0.95
CA TYR A 38 -0.94 0.71 0.98
C TYR A 38 -1.94 1.33 -0.02
N HIS A 39 -2.08 2.65 -0.02
CA HIS A 39 -3.06 3.34 -0.84
C HIS A 39 -2.67 3.38 -2.31
N ILE A 40 -1.38 3.49 -2.64
CA ILE A 40 -0.89 3.40 -4.01
C ILE A 40 -1.03 1.97 -4.53
N TYR A 41 -0.69 0.97 -3.72
CA TYR A 41 -0.90 -0.43 -4.07
C TYR A 41 -2.38 -0.71 -4.34
N ALA A 42 -3.30 -0.23 -3.47
CA ALA A 42 -4.73 -0.37 -3.65
C ALA A 42 -5.22 0.32 -4.93
N LYS A 43 -4.73 1.54 -5.23
CA LYS A 43 -5.07 2.27 -6.45
C LYS A 43 -4.79 1.47 -7.73
N HIS A 44 -3.75 0.67 -7.75
CA HIS A 44 -3.41 -0.18 -8.90
C HIS A 44 -4.23 -1.47 -8.98
N ARG A 45 -5.07 -1.76 -7.97
CA ARG A 45 -5.89 -2.98 -7.87
C ARG A 45 -7.38 -2.70 -7.92
N LEU A 46 -7.78 -1.48 -7.60
CA LEU A 46 -9.17 -1.06 -7.50
C LEU A 46 -9.47 0.03 -8.54
N SER A 47 -10.64 -0.03 -9.15
CA SER A 47 -11.20 1.09 -9.90
C SER A 47 -11.74 2.16 -8.96
N GLY A 48 -12.06 3.34 -9.50
CA GLY A 48 -12.65 4.44 -8.74
C GLY A 48 -11.66 5.20 -7.85
N LEU A 49 -10.38 4.82 -7.84
CA LEU A 49 -9.31 5.52 -7.13
C LEU A 49 -8.44 6.30 -8.14
N GLY A 50 -8.31 7.60 -7.93
CA GLY A 50 -7.53 8.51 -8.77
C GLY A 50 -6.46 9.28 -8.00
N ASN A 51 -5.77 10.20 -8.69
CA ASN A 51 -4.83 11.13 -8.07
C ASN A 51 -5.56 12.40 -7.63
N ALA A 52 -5.25 12.92 -6.47
CA ALA A 52 -5.64 14.27 -6.10
C ALA A 52 -4.82 15.27 -6.95
N ASP A 53 -5.42 15.84 -7.98
CA ASP A 53 -4.80 16.80 -8.92
C ASP A 53 -4.32 18.08 -8.21
N GLY A 54 -3.22 18.02 -7.44
CA GLY A 54 -2.56 19.17 -6.82
C GLY A 54 -3.43 19.98 -5.84
N LYS A 55 -4.70 19.64 -5.72
CA LYS A 55 -5.59 20.19 -4.69
C LYS A 55 -5.34 19.37 -3.44
N GLY A 56 -4.72 19.99 -2.45
CA GLY A 56 -4.48 19.36 -1.16
C GLY A 56 -5.71 18.56 -0.73
N VAL A 57 -5.51 17.45 -0.07
CA VAL A 57 -6.53 16.47 0.33
C VAL A 57 -7.62 17.19 1.13
N LEU A 58 -8.61 17.76 0.42
CA LEU A 58 -9.76 18.44 1.02
C LEU A 58 -10.56 17.41 1.81
N GLY A 59 -10.67 17.61 3.11
CA GLY A 59 -11.50 16.81 4.00
C GLY A 59 -10.76 15.92 5.00
N ARG A 60 -9.46 15.74 4.90
CA ARG A 60 -8.72 15.05 5.94
C ARG A 60 -8.61 15.97 7.16
N LYS A 61 -9.26 15.60 8.26
CA LYS A 61 -9.05 16.29 9.55
C LYS A 61 -7.57 16.18 9.89
N THR A 62 -6.93 17.31 10.17
CA THR A 62 -5.54 17.31 10.66
C THR A 62 -5.47 16.42 11.91
N PRO A 63 -4.61 15.39 11.93
CA PRO A 63 -4.47 14.52 13.09
C PRO A 63 -4.21 15.33 14.36
N LYS A 64 -4.65 14.81 15.49
CA LYS A 64 -4.57 15.54 16.78
C LYS A 64 -3.12 15.81 17.19
N ASP A 65 -2.22 14.88 16.93
CA ASP A 65 -0.78 15.00 17.14
C ASP A 65 -0.16 16.17 16.34
N ILE A 66 -0.58 16.33 15.08
CA ILE A 66 -0.13 17.47 14.25
C ILE A 66 -0.73 18.80 14.74
N GLN A 67 -1.94 18.80 15.28
CA GLN A 67 -2.52 19.99 15.87
C GLN A 67 -1.79 20.41 17.17
N GLU A 68 -1.36 19.44 17.96
CA GLU A 68 -0.64 19.67 19.22
C GLU A 68 0.86 19.95 19.00
N PHE A 69 1.47 19.43 17.92
CA PHE A 69 2.88 19.56 17.58
C PHE A 69 3.08 19.99 16.11
N PRO A 70 2.69 21.23 15.75
CA PRO A 70 2.73 21.69 14.35
C PRO A 70 4.16 21.77 13.78
N GLU A 71 5.18 21.83 14.60
CA GLU A 71 6.59 21.79 14.20
C GLU A 71 6.96 20.46 13.48
N MET A 72 6.31 19.36 13.80
CA MET A 72 6.51 18.08 13.11
C MET A 72 6.12 18.12 11.64
N GLU A 73 5.08 18.90 11.29
CA GLU A 73 4.65 19.09 9.91
C GLU A 73 5.68 19.90 9.12
N LEU A 74 6.28 20.90 9.76
CA LEU A 74 7.34 21.73 9.15
C LEU A 74 8.60 20.90 8.87
N GLU A 75 8.99 20.00 9.77
CA GLU A 75 10.12 19.09 9.56
C GLU A 75 9.83 18.09 8.44
N ARG A 76 8.62 17.54 8.37
CA ARG A 76 8.18 16.67 7.28
C ARG A 76 8.17 17.38 5.93
N ALA A 77 7.67 18.59 5.87
CA ALA A 77 7.62 19.40 4.66
C ALA A 77 9.03 19.82 4.20
N GLY A 78 9.96 20.11 5.14
CA GLY A 78 11.36 20.47 4.87
C GLY A 78 12.25 19.27 4.50
N GLY A 79 11.86 18.07 4.89
CA GLY A 79 12.61 16.82 4.68
C GLY A 79 12.45 16.16 3.31
N GLY A 80 11.90 16.84 2.29
CA GLY A 80 11.71 16.28 0.97
C GLY A 80 10.77 15.08 0.98
N GLY A 81 9.74 15.16 1.81
CA GLY A 81 8.64 14.17 1.85
C GLY A 81 8.03 14.04 0.48
N THR A 82 8.40 13.04 -0.10
CA THR A 82 8.24 12.47 -1.42
C THR A 82 6.96 12.90 -2.13
N ASP A 83 7.08 13.78 -3.13
CA ASP A 83 6.16 13.94 -4.28
C ASP A 83 5.86 12.59 -4.98
N LEU A 84 6.61 11.55 -4.63
CA LEU A 84 6.42 10.18 -5.11
C LEU A 84 5.13 9.54 -4.58
N LEU A 85 4.60 9.99 -3.46
CA LEU A 85 3.35 9.52 -2.88
C LEU A 85 2.21 10.50 -3.24
N GLN A 86 1.82 10.51 -4.51
CA GLN A 86 0.64 11.27 -4.93
C GLN A 86 -0.56 10.88 -4.06
N ALA A 87 -1.23 11.87 -3.49
CA ALA A 87 -2.44 11.61 -2.72
C ALA A 87 -3.47 10.88 -3.59
N VAL A 88 -3.96 9.77 -3.09
CA VAL A 88 -5.02 8.98 -3.73
C VAL A 88 -6.36 9.47 -3.21
N VAL A 89 -7.35 9.61 -4.10
CA VAL A 89 -8.73 9.99 -3.77
C VAL A 89 -9.71 8.99 -4.37
N CYS A 90 -10.86 8.82 -3.74
CA CYS A 90 -11.98 8.08 -4.31
C CYS A 90 -12.80 9.04 -5.17
N GLU A 91 -12.78 8.84 -6.49
CA GLU A 91 -13.44 9.67 -7.50
C GLU A 91 -14.50 8.92 -8.32
N GLY A 92 -14.74 7.64 -8.01
CA GLY A 92 -15.68 6.79 -8.73
C GLY A 92 -16.06 5.54 -7.95
N PRO A 93 -16.90 4.68 -8.52
CA PRO A 93 -17.31 3.42 -7.90
C PRO A 93 -16.09 2.51 -7.67
N VAL A 94 -15.91 2.08 -6.42
CA VAL A 94 -14.80 1.20 -6.06
C VAL A 94 -15.16 -0.25 -6.36
N ALA A 95 -14.36 -0.89 -7.20
CA ALA A 95 -14.49 -2.30 -7.54
C ALA A 95 -13.11 -2.92 -7.83
N HIS A 96 -13.03 -4.23 -7.86
CA HIS A 96 -11.82 -4.92 -8.31
C HIS A 96 -11.57 -4.61 -9.80
N ALA A 97 -10.40 -4.08 -10.13
CA ALA A 97 -10.03 -3.76 -11.51
C ALA A 97 -9.22 -4.89 -12.16
N ASP A 98 -8.13 -5.30 -11.55
CA ASP A 98 -7.23 -6.32 -12.10
C ASP A 98 -6.66 -7.19 -10.98
N ARG A 99 -6.74 -8.50 -11.17
CA ARG A 99 -6.20 -9.49 -10.24
C ARG A 99 -4.77 -9.92 -10.58
N GLY A 100 -4.34 -9.73 -11.82
CA GLY A 100 -3.03 -10.19 -12.31
C GLY A 100 -1.86 -9.82 -11.42
N PRO A 101 -1.73 -8.55 -10.99
CA PRO A 101 -0.66 -8.15 -10.10
C PRO A 101 -0.66 -8.84 -8.72
N VAL A 102 -1.84 -9.11 -8.15
CA VAL A 102 -1.94 -9.84 -6.88
C VAL A 102 -1.53 -11.30 -7.06
N ASP A 103 -1.97 -11.93 -8.15
CA ASP A 103 -1.59 -13.30 -8.47
C ASP A 103 -0.07 -13.41 -8.71
N GLN A 104 0.55 -12.39 -9.29
CA GLN A 104 2.00 -12.31 -9.44
C GLN A 104 2.72 -12.18 -8.09
N ASP A 105 2.25 -11.33 -7.19
CA ASP A 105 2.83 -11.19 -5.85
C ASP A 105 2.73 -12.50 -5.06
N ILE A 106 1.59 -13.20 -5.15
CA ILE A 106 1.40 -14.53 -4.56
C ILE A 106 2.38 -15.55 -5.15
N ALA A 107 2.55 -15.56 -6.46
CA ALA A 107 3.47 -16.48 -7.13
C ALA A 107 4.94 -16.23 -6.72
N ARG A 108 5.34 -14.96 -6.60
CA ARG A 108 6.67 -14.56 -6.13
C ARG A 108 6.93 -15.08 -4.72
N LEU A 109 5.99 -14.83 -3.81
CA LEU A 109 6.13 -15.23 -2.42
C LEU A 109 6.17 -16.76 -2.26
N ASN A 110 5.30 -17.49 -2.97
CA ASN A 110 5.32 -18.96 -2.98
C ASN A 110 6.64 -19.52 -3.53
N GLY A 111 7.16 -18.93 -4.61
CA GLY A 111 8.46 -19.32 -5.14
C GLY A 111 9.61 -19.07 -4.15
N ALA A 112 9.58 -17.96 -3.42
CA ALA A 112 10.57 -17.66 -2.39
C ALA A 112 10.44 -18.62 -1.19
N LEU A 113 9.23 -18.99 -0.77
CA LEU A 113 8.95 -19.99 0.26
C LEU A 113 9.63 -21.33 -0.07
N GLU A 114 9.43 -21.82 -1.31
CA GLU A 114 10.00 -23.09 -1.75
C GLU A 114 11.54 -23.05 -1.77
N ARG A 115 12.13 -21.95 -2.23
CA ARG A 115 13.60 -21.79 -2.29
C ARG A 115 14.25 -21.68 -0.92
N ALA A 116 13.62 -20.97 0.01
CA ALA A 116 14.14 -20.76 1.36
C ALA A 116 13.80 -21.90 2.33
N LEU A 117 12.95 -22.87 1.91
CA LEU A 117 12.45 -23.95 2.76
C LEU A 117 11.76 -23.42 4.03
N ALA A 118 11.08 -22.30 3.93
CA ALA A 118 10.31 -21.75 5.04
C ALA A 118 9.09 -22.64 5.34
N HIS A 119 8.60 -22.56 6.59
CA HIS A 119 7.51 -23.44 7.04
C HIS A 119 6.15 -23.00 6.48
N ASP A 120 5.87 -21.70 6.52
CA ASP A 120 4.61 -21.13 6.05
C ASP A 120 4.79 -19.66 5.67
N VAL A 121 3.78 -19.06 5.02
CA VAL A 121 3.82 -17.67 4.60
C VAL A 121 2.51 -16.94 4.90
N PHE A 122 2.58 -15.62 5.03
CA PHE A 122 1.41 -14.73 4.97
C PHE A 122 1.71 -13.51 4.11
N MET A 123 0.66 -12.91 3.55
CA MET A 123 0.76 -11.66 2.81
C MET A 123 -0.10 -10.59 3.47
N ASN A 124 0.49 -9.43 3.74
CA ASN A 124 -0.22 -8.28 4.27
C ASN A 124 -1.17 -7.70 3.24
N SER A 125 -2.36 -7.30 3.69
CA SER A 125 -3.32 -6.57 2.89
C SER A 125 -3.90 -5.40 3.68
N VAL A 126 -4.09 -4.28 3.01
CA VAL A 126 -4.77 -3.13 3.60
C VAL A 126 -6.24 -3.45 3.81
N SER A 127 -6.76 -3.15 5.00
CA SER A 127 -8.18 -3.32 5.28
C SER A 127 -9.01 -2.21 4.62
N PRO A 128 -10.30 -2.46 4.31
CA PRO A 128 -11.20 -1.41 3.84
C PRO A 128 -11.25 -0.19 4.76
N GLY A 129 -11.31 -0.39 6.07
CA GLY A 129 -11.29 0.70 7.06
C GLY A 129 -10.01 1.53 7.01
N CYS A 130 -8.87 0.91 6.77
CA CYS A 130 -7.60 1.60 6.58
C CYS A 130 -7.63 2.45 5.30
N LEU A 131 -8.13 1.90 4.19
CA LEU A 131 -8.29 2.68 2.95
C LEU A 131 -9.20 3.88 3.15
N MET A 132 -10.33 3.73 3.82
CA MET A 132 -11.24 4.85 4.13
C MET A 132 -10.58 5.95 4.95
N THR A 133 -9.59 5.61 5.77
CA THR A 133 -8.84 6.60 6.57
C THR A 133 -7.86 7.40 5.72
N TYR A 134 -7.21 6.76 4.75
CA TYR A 134 -6.13 7.36 3.96
C TYR A 134 -6.57 7.88 2.58
N VAL A 135 -7.71 7.41 2.06
CA VAL A 135 -8.25 7.78 0.75
C VAL A 135 -9.50 8.65 0.93
N PRO A 136 -9.38 9.98 0.81
CA PRO A 136 -10.54 10.87 0.92
C PRO A 136 -11.58 10.54 -0.12
N ASN A 137 -12.83 10.49 0.34
CA ASN A 137 -13.98 10.27 -0.52
C ASN A 137 -14.42 11.58 -1.19
N GLN A 138 -14.45 11.57 -2.53
CA GLN A 138 -14.99 12.66 -3.37
C GLN A 138 -16.15 12.20 -4.26
N TYR A 139 -16.52 10.94 -4.18
CA TYR A 139 -17.54 10.34 -5.03
C TYR A 139 -18.84 9.97 -4.29
N TYR A 140 -18.75 9.24 -3.20
CA TYR A 140 -19.93 8.80 -2.44
C TYR A 140 -20.51 9.94 -1.62
N GLU A 141 -21.84 10.05 -1.56
CA GLU A 141 -22.53 11.02 -0.73
C GLU A 141 -22.39 10.70 0.77
N GLU A 142 -22.76 11.64 1.65
CA GLU A 142 -22.54 11.45 3.10
C GLU A 142 -23.34 10.31 3.71
N GLU A 143 -24.51 10.00 3.15
CA GLU A 143 -25.37 8.90 3.58
C GLU A 143 -24.76 7.52 3.25
N ASP A 144 -23.99 7.43 2.16
CA ASP A 144 -23.29 6.21 1.72
C ASP A 144 -21.92 6.01 2.42
N LYS A 145 -21.49 6.99 3.23
CA LYS A 145 -20.24 6.93 4.00
C LYS A 145 -20.34 6.05 5.25
N GLN A 146 -21.54 5.65 5.63
CA GLN A 146 -21.73 4.64 6.67
C GLN A 146 -21.59 3.27 6.00
N TYR A 147 -20.49 2.62 6.27
CA TYR A 147 -20.12 1.24 5.94
C TYR A 147 -21.17 0.46 5.12
N PRO A 148 -20.86 0.03 3.89
CA PRO A 148 -21.68 -1.00 3.28
C PRO A 148 -21.67 -2.21 4.20
N ASP A 149 -22.85 -2.75 4.52
CA ASP A 149 -23.07 -3.97 5.29
C ASP A 149 -22.31 -5.17 4.70
#